data_595ff5514271d03a4677bb0c118a2f1a
#
_entry.id   595ff5514271d03a4677bb0c118a2f1a
#
_cell.length_a   1.000
_cell.length_b   1.000
_cell.length_c   1.000
_cell.angle_alpha   90.00
_cell.angle_beta   90.00
_cell.angle_gamma   90.00
#
_symmetry.space_group_name_H-M   'P 1'
#
loop_
_entity.id
_entity.type
_entity.pdbx_description
1 polymer ?
#
loop_
_entity_poly.entity_id
_entity_poly.type
_entity_poly.pdbx_seq_one_letter_code
_entity_poly.pdbx_strand_id
1 'polypeptide(L)'
;MSDWISFYDFKHSVIYVNARHRDVHYARIAADILPYIPSPTAHVLDYGSGEACSAGRVAAACARLVLAEAAPNVRAALAARFAGDRKISVLTPEQVAALPPHSFDLIVMHSVAQYLNATELERLLVLFRRLLKPDGLFVLGDIVPPRFASLTAAMALLRFGAANGFFWAALFGLLKIGTSDYLRLRKRVGLSHYQEPQMLAKLKAAGYLAARGEVNIGHNQARMTFLARPVGA
;
A
#
# COMPACT_ATOMS: atom_id res chain seq x y z
N MET A 1 -10.17 17.23 3.64
CA MET A 1 -9.47 15.94 3.91
C MET A 1 -10.51 14.84 3.81
N SER A 2 -10.24 13.74 3.11
CA SER A 2 -11.22 12.64 3.04
C SER A 2 -11.40 11.99 4.42
N ASP A 3 -12.59 11.41 4.69
CA ASP A 3 -12.88 10.73 5.96
C ASP A 3 -11.84 9.63 6.28
N TRP A 4 -11.31 8.97 5.25
CA TRP A 4 -10.27 7.94 5.38
C TRP A 4 -8.94 8.52 5.84
N ILE A 5 -8.49 9.66 5.28
CA ILE A 5 -7.24 10.31 5.69
C ILE A 5 -7.34 10.74 7.14
N SER A 6 -8.46 11.35 7.55
CA SER A 6 -8.69 11.76 8.95
C SER A 6 -8.70 10.56 9.90
N PHE A 7 -9.29 9.43 9.49
CA PHE A 7 -9.26 8.21 10.29
C PHE A 7 -7.84 7.67 10.47
N TYR A 8 -7.07 7.57 9.38
CA TYR A 8 -5.69 7.11 9.43
C TYR A 8 -4.79 8.04 10.24
N ASP A 9 -5.04 9.33 10.21
CA ASP A 9 -4.26 10.32 10.93
C ASP A 9 -4.36 10.20 12.46
N PHE A 10 -5.53 9.80 12.97
CA PHE A 10 -5.78 9.75 14.41
C PHE A 10 -5.96 8.35 14.97
N LYS A 11 -6.31 7.36 14.16
CA LYS A 11 -6.73 6.03 14.63
C LYS A 11 -6.10 4.86 13.87
N HIS A 12 -5.04 5.08 13.09
CA HIS A 12 -4.44 4.02 12.27
C HIS A 12 -3.97 2.81 13.10
N SER A 13 -3.49 3.03 14.33
CA SER A 13 -3.05 1.95 15.23
C SER A 13 -4.16 0.94 15.58
N VAL A 14 -5.44 1.33 15.46
CA VAL A 14 -6.61 0.46 15.71
C VAL A 14 -6.75 -0.66 14.68
N ILE A 15 -6.10 -0.55 13.52
CA ILE A 15 -6.12 -1.57 12.47
C ILE A 15 -5.32 -2.81 12.89
N TYR A 16 -4.35 -2.64 13.76
CA TYR A 16 -3.50 -3.71 14.25
C TYR A 16 -4.00 -4.22 15.60
N VAL A 17 -4.07 -5.54 15.77
CA VAL A 17 -4.53 -6.15 17.03
C VAL A 17 -3.53 -5.96 18.16
N ASN A 18 -2.24 -5.78 17.83
CA ASN A 18 -1.15 -5.41 18.75
C ASN A 18 0.10 -4.95 17.97
N ALA A 19 1.15 -4.53 18.69
CA ALA A 19 2.41 -4.08 18.10
C ALA A 19 3.09 -5.18 17.27
N ARG A 20 3.08 -6.45 17.73
CA ARG A 20 3.67 -7.57 17.00
C ARG A 20 2.98 -7.77 15.64
N HIS A 21 1.64 -7.70 15.58
CA HIS A 21 0.92 -7.76 14.29
C HIS A 21 1.39 -6.67 13.35
N ARG A 22 1.47 -5.42 13.82
CA ARG A 22 1.97 -4.29 13.03
C ARG A 22 3.37 -4.56 12.48
N ASP A 23 4.30 -4.96 13.36
CA ASP A 23 5.71 -5.12 12.99
C ASP A 23 5.91 -6.25 11.98
N VAL A 24 5.26 -7.42 12.17
CA VAL A 24 5.36 -8.52 11.21
C VAL A 24 4.59 -8.24 9.91
N HIS A 25 3.51 -7.44 9.96
CA HIS A 25 2.80 -6.99 8.77
C HIS A 25 3.70 -6.13 7.88
N TYR A 26 4.34 -5.10 8.43
CA TYR A 26 5.27 -4.27 7.66
C TYR A 26 6.52 -5.03 7.22
N ALA A 27 7.02 -5.94 8.04
CA ALA A 27 8.15 -6.80 7.68
C ALA A 27 7.81 -7.70 6.49
N ARG A 28 6.58 -8.24 6.45
CA ARG A 28 6.08 -9.04 5.32
C ARG A 28 5.94 -8.20 4.06
N ILE A 29 5.31 -7.02 4.12
CA ILE A 29 5.18 -6.12 2.98
C ILE A 29 6.55 -5.75 2.42
N ALA A 30 7.50 -5.35 3.28
CA ALA A 30 8.86 -5.04 2.85
C ALA A 30 9.52 -6.23 2.14
N ALA A 31 9.38 -7.45 2.69
CA ALA A 31 9.94 -8.66 2.07
C ALA A 31 9.32 -8.95 0.70
N ASP A 32 8.01 -8.73 0.56
CA ASP A 32 7.28 -8.96 -0.69
C ASP A 32 7.58 -7.88 -1.76
N ILE A 33 8.02 -6.67 -1.35
CA ILE A 33 8.43 -5.59 -2.26
C ILE A 33 9.86 -5.80 -2.80
N LEU A 34 10.77 -6.33 -1.98
CA LEU A 34 12.18 -6.47 -2.34
C LEU A 34 12.44 -7.13 -3.72
N PRO A 35 11.73 -8.19 -4.14
CA PRO A 35 11.94 -8.83 -5.44
C PRO A 35 11.62 -7.92 -6.64
N TYR A 36 10.86 -6.84 -6.44
CA TYR A 36 10.50 -5.90 -7.50
C TYR A 36 11.50 -4.76 -7.66
N ILE A 37 12.45 -4.59 -6.75
CA ILE A 37 13.51 -3.57 -6.86
C ILE A 37 14.52 -4.03 -7.91
N PRO A 38 14.67 -3.31 -9.05
CA PRO A 38 15.44 -3.83 -10.17
C PRO A 38 16.96 -3.80 -9.94
N SER A 39 17.43 -2.89 -9.07
CA SER A 39 18.87 -2.75 -8.79
C SER A 39 19.13 -1.96 -7.51
N PRO A 40 20.34 -2.04 -6.94
CA PRO A 40 20.74 -1.18 -5.81
C PRO A 40 20.77 0.33 -6.13
N THR A 41 20.78 0.70 -7.40
CA THR A 41 20.75 2.09 -7.87
C THR A 41 19.33 2.60 -8.13
N ALA A 42 18.31 1.77 -7.90
CA ALA A 42 16.92 2.11 -8.16
C ALA A 42 16.40 3.24 -7.26
N HIS A 43 15.51 4.05 -7.82
CA HIS A 43 14.68 5.01 -7.09
C HIS A 43 13.27 4.42 -6.91
N VAL A 44 12.83 4.32 -5.67
CA VAL A 44 11.56 3.67 -5.29
C VAL A 44 10.62 4.68 -4.67
N LEU A 45 9.34 4.66 -5.07
CA LEU A 45 8.26 5.36 -4.42
C LEU A 45 7.32 4.35 -3.74
N ASP A 46 7.08 4.50 -2.45
CA ASP A 46 6.02 3.83 -1.70
C ASP A 46 4.90 4.85 -1.40
N TYR A 47 3.79 4.72 -2.12
CA TYR A 47 2.68 5.68 -2.07
C TYR A 47 1.56 5.19 -1.16
N GLY A 48 1.29 5.94 -0.10
CA GLY A 48 0.41 5.57 0.99
C GLY A 48 1.13 4.61 1.95
N SER A 49 2.36 4.95 2.31
CA SER A 49 3.28 4.09 3.06
C SER A 49 2.85 3.77 4.49
N GLY A 50 1.87 4.52 5.05
CA GLY A 50 1.47 4.38 6.44
C GLY A 50 2.62 4.59 7.40
N GLU A 51 2.74 3.76 8.45
CA GLU A 51 3.86 3.86 9.41
C GLU A 51 5.21 3.41 8.85
N ALA A 52 5.24 2.69 7.74
CA ALA A 52 6.46 2.20 7.07
C ALA A 52 7.53 1.63 8.03
N CYS A 53 7.10 0.83 9.01
CA CYS A 53 7.98 0.34 10.09
C CYS A 53 9.22 -0.41 9.58
N SER A 54 9.14 -1.01 8.40
CA SER A 54 10.24 -1.77 7.77
C SER A 54 10.86 -1.06 6.56
N ALA A 55 10.65 0.26 6.39
CA ALA A 55 11.18 1.03 5.26
C ALA A 55 12.71 0.94 5.12
N GLY A 56 13.44 0.83 6.23
CA GLY A 56 14.90 0.65 6.21
C GLY A 56 15.35 -0.59 5.43
N ARG A 57 14.55 -1.67 5.41
CA ARG A 57 14.87 -2.88 4.62
C ARG A 57 14.75 -2.61 3.11
N VAL A 58 13.73 -1.85 2.70
CA VAL A 58 13.55 -1.43 1.30
C VAL A 58 14.63 -0.45 0.90
N ALA A 59 14.93 0.56 1.75
CA ALA A 59 15.98 1.54 1.51
C ALA A 59 17.38 0.92 1.42
N ALA A 60 17.65 -0.17 2.13
CA ALA A 60 18.91 -0.90 2.03
C ALA A 60 19.13 -1.52 0.63
N ALA A 61 18.04 -1.86 -0.08
CA ALA A 61 18.06 -2.52 -1.38
C ALA A 61 18.03 -1.55 -2.58
N CYS A 62 17.91 -0.22 -2.34
CA CYS A 62 17.81 0.77 -3.41
C CYS A 62 18.70 2.00 -3.12
N ALA A 63 18.84 2.89 -4.10
CA ALA A 63 19.59 4.14 -3.93
C ALA A 63 18.76 5.20 -3.19
N ARG A 64 17.44 5.25 -3.48
CA ARG A 64 16.54 6.23 -2.89
C ARG A 64 15.14 5.63 -2.68
N LEU A 65 14.58 5.85 -1.49
CA LEU A 65 13.20 5.53 -1.16
C LEU A 65 12.44 6.82 -0.83
N VAL A 66 11.36 7.07 -1.55
CA VAL A 66 10.40 8.12 -1.24
C VAL A 66 9.19 7.48 -0.59
N LEU A 67 8.85 7.90 0.62
CA LEU A 67 7.63 7.54 1.33
C LEU A 67 6.62 8.67 1.14
N ALA A 68 5.51 8.40 0.48
CA ALA A 68 4.43 9.37 0.31
C ALA A 68 3.29 9.05 1.27
N GLU A 69 2.91 10.00 2.13
CA GLU A 69 1.85 9.82 3.10
C GLU A 69 0.93 11.05 3.17
N ALA A 70 -0.37 10.82 3.05
CA ALA A 70 -1.38 11.87 3.06
C ALA A 70 -1.76 12.32 4.49
N ALA A 71 -1.73 11.39 5.46
CA ALA A 71 -2.10 11.65 6.86
C ALA A 71 -1.01 12.49 7.55
N PRO A 72 -1.32 13.74 8.01
CA PRO A 72 -0.29 14.68 8.48
C PRO A 72 0.49 14.19 9.70
N ASN A 73 -0.17 13.59 10.70
CA ASN A 73 0.50 13.13 11.92
C ASN A 73 1.38 11.90 11.63
N VAL A 74 0.90 10.97 10.79
CA VAL A 74 1.69 9.81 10.35
C VAL A 74 2.91 10.28 9.56
N ARG A 75 2.73 11.23 8.64
CA ARG A 75 3.82 11.81 7.85
C ARG A 75 4.84 12.54 8.74
N ALA A 76 4.40 13.31 9.72
CA ALA A 76 5.30 13.99 10.67
C ALA A 76 6.12 12.97 11.47
N ALA A 77 5.52 11.88 11.93
CA ALA A 77 6.22 10.80 12.63
C ALA A 77 7.26 10.10 11.71
N LEU A 78 6.93 9.87 10.44
CA LEU A 78 7.87 9.35 9.45
C LEU A 78 9.02 10.30 9.21
N ALA A 79 8.76 11.60 9.01
CA ALA A 79 9.77 12.62 8.79
C ALA A 79 10.74 12.72 9.99
N ALA A 80 10.23 12.69 11.21
CA ALA A 80 11.05 12.66 12.43
C ALA A 80 11.91 11.38 12.52
N ARG A 81 11.32 10.21 12.20
CA ARG A 81 12.03 8.92 12.26
C ARG A 81 13.19 8.84 11.27
N PHE A 82 13.04 9.42 10.08
CA PHE A 82 14.02 9.32 9.00
C PHE A 82 14.77 10.62 8.72
N ALA A 83 14.71 11.60 9.64
CA ALA A 83 15.36 12.92 9.46
C ALA A 83 16.87 12.84 9.16
N GLY A 84 17.57 11.82 9.66
CA GLY A 84 19.01 11.60 9.43
C GLY A 84 19.34 10.62 8.30
N ASP A 85 18.33 10.02 7.67
CA ASP A 85 18.55 9.02 6.62
C ASP A 85 18.68 9.70 5.25
N ARG A 86 19.84 9.52 4.60
CA ARG A 86 20.11 10.13 3.29
C ARG A 86 19.38 9.43 2.13
N LYS A 87 18.91 8.21 2.33
CA LYS A 87 18.21 7.42 1.31
C LYS A 87 16.71 7.58 1.37
N ILE A 88 16.13 7.93 2.53
CA ILE A 88 14.68 8.02 2.73
C ILE A 88 14.23 9.47 2.72
N SER A 89 13.26 9.79 1.91
CA SER A 89 12.57 11.09 1.89
C SER A 89 11.09 10.89 2.15
N VAL A 90 10.48 11.77 2.94
CA VAL A 90 9.04 11.73 3.25
C VAL A 90 8.36 12.91 2.58
N LEU A 91 7.37 12.66 1.73
CA LEU A 91 6.71 13.67 0.90
C LEU A 91 5.18 13.62 1.08
N THR A 92 4.52 14.75 0.78
CA THR A 92 3.07 14.77 0.61
C THR A 92 2.66 14.26 -0.78
N PRO A 93 1.40 13.88 -1.02
CA PRO A 93 0.90 13.56 -2.35
C PRO A 93 1.13 14.68 -3.39
N GLU A 94 0.98 15.95 -2.97
CA GLU A 94 1.18 17.12 -3.82
C GLU A 94 2.66 17.30 -4.19
N GLN A 95 3.56 17.09 -3.24
CA GLN A 95 5.01 17.11 -3.51
C GLN A 95 5.41 16.00 -4.47
N VAL A 96 4.84 14.79 -4.35
CA VAL A 96 5.05 13.71 -5.31
C VAL A 96 4.53 14.09 -6.69
N ALA A 97 3.35 14.72 -6.76
CA ALA A 97 2.78 15.17 -8.04
C ALA A 97 3.65 16.24 -8.73
N ALA A 98 4.43 17.02 -7.99
CA ALA A 98 5.35 18.03 -8.52
C ALA A 98 6.71 17.48 -8.98
N LEU A 99 7.01 16.19 -8.73
CA LEU A 99 8.27 15.58 -9.15
C LEU A 99 8.40 15.52 -10.69
N PRO A 100 9.63 15.56 -11.22
CA PRO A 100 9.88 15.42 -12.64
C PRO A 100 9.37 14.10 -13.21
N PRO A 101 9.04 14.03 -14.51
CA PRO A 101 8.80 12.76 -15.19
C PRO A 101 9.98 11.80 -15.04
N HIS A 102 9.71 10.51 -15.14
CA HIS A 102 10.74 9.45 -15.12
C HIS A 102 11.64 9.46 -13.88
N SER A 103 11.08 9.80 -12.71
CA SER A 103 11.80 9.89 -11.45
C SER A 103 12.03 8.52 -10.77
N PHE A 104 11.23 7.50 -11.10
CA PHE A 104 11.22 6.22 -10.37
C PHE A 104 11.39 5.00 -11.27
N ASP A 105 12.16 4.03 -10.77
CA ASP A 105 12.29 2.70 -11.36
C ASP A 105 11.16 1.78 -10.87
N LEU A 106 10.71 1.99 -9.63
CA LEU A 106 9.61 1.24 -9.00
C LEU A 106 8.68 2.20 -8.28
N ILE A 107 7.38 2.05 -8.52
CA ILE A 107 6.33 2.66 -7.70
C ILE A 107 5.51 1.53 -7.09
N VAL A 108 5.30 1.58 -5.78
CA VAL A 108 4.42 0.67 -5.05
C VAL A 108 3.26 1.48 -4.48
N MET A 109 2.03 0.99 -4.68
CA MET A 109 0.84 1.46 -3.97
C MET A 109 0.13 0.25 -3.38
N HIS A 110 0.25 0.07 -2.07
CA HIS A 110 -0.29 -1.09 -1.35
C HIS A 110 -1.39 -0.68 -0.37
N SER A 111 -2.52 -1.38 -0.38
CA SER A 111 -3.67 -1.13 0.51
C SER A 111 -4.30 0.28 0.42
N VAL A 112 -4.09 1.02 -0.66
CA VAL A 112 -4.59 2.40 -0.85
C VAL A 112 -5.83 2.45 -1.74
N ALA A 113 -5.84 1.72 -2.86
CA ALA A 113 -6.87 1.81 -3.89
C ALA A 113 -8.30 1.58 -3.35
N GLN A 114 -8.45 0.82 -2.29
CA GLN A 114 -9.74 0.56 -1.65
C GLN A 114 -10.38 1.80 -1.00
N TYR A 115 -9.61 2.86 -0.74
CA TYR A 115 -10.06 4.11 -0.12
C TYR A 115 -10.26 5.24 -1.13
N LEU A 116 -9.94 5.00 -2.39
CA LEU A 116 -10.06 5.95 -3.49
C LEU A 116 -11.37 5.73 -4.27
N ASN A 117 -11.99 6.80 -4.71
CA ASN A 117 -13.02 6.71 -5.74
C ASN A 117 -12.39 6.46 -7.13
N ALA A 118 -13.24 6.18 -8.13
CA ALA A 118 -12.76 5.83 -9.47
C ALA A 118 -11.91 6.94 -10.11
N THR A 119 -12.33 8.20 -9.96
CA THR A 119 -11.63 9.37 -10.52
C THR A 119 -10.29 9.61 -9.84
N GLU A 120 -10.22 9.44 -8.51
CA GLU A 120 -8.97 9.55 -7.75
C GLU A 120 -7.97 8.49 -8.18
N LEU A 121 -8.42 7.24 -8.30
CA LEU A 121 -7.57 6.15 -8.77
C LEU A 121 -7.05 6.44 -10.18
N GLU A 122 -7.91 6.84 -11.11
CA GLU A 122 -7.52 7.14 -12.51
C GLU A 122 -6.48 8.26 -12.58
N ARG A 123 -6.65 9.34 -11.79
CA ARG A 123 -5.65 10.42 -11.69
C ARG A 123 -4.30 9.92 -11.18
N LEU A 124 -4.29 9.03 -10.19
CA LEU A 124 -3.04 8.45 -9.68
C LEU A 124 -2.39 7.52 -10.70
N LEU A 125 -3.16 6.73 -11.44
CA LEU A 125 -2.60 5.87 -12.50
C LEU A 125 -1.89 6.70 -13.57
N VAL A 126 -2.49 7.82 -14.01
CA VAL A 126 -1.87 8.75 -14.97
C VAL A 126 -0.63 9.42 -14.37
N LEU A 127 -0.69 9.87 -13.12
CA LEU A 127 0.44 10.44 -12.41
C LEU A 127 1.61 9.47 -12.31
N PHE A 128 1.36 8.24 -11.89
CA PHE A 128 2.42 7.23 -11.73
C PHE A 128 3.03 6.85 -13.07
N ARG A 129 2.23 6.79 -14.16
CA ARG A 129 2.76 6.57 -15.49
C ARG A 129 3.75 7.68 -15.90
N ARG A 130 3.45 8.93 -15.60
CA ARG A 130 4.35 10.07 -15.85
C ARG A 130 5.64 9.98 -15.02
N LEU A 131 5.54 9.53 -13.76
CA LEU A 131 6.67 9.47 -12.84
C LEU A 131 7.56 8.24 -13.04
N LEU A 132 7.04 7.17 -13.63
CA LEU A 132 7.84 5.97 -13.95
C LEU A 132 8.79 6.24 -15.11
N LYS A 133 9.99 5.67 -15.00
CA LYS A 133 10.90 5.53 -16.14
C LYS A 133 10.27 4.62 -17.21
N PRO A 134 10.73 4.68 -18.47
CA PRO A 134 10.18 3.83 -19.54
C PRO A 134 10.16 2.34 -19.19
N ASP A 135 11.22 1.83 -18.56
CA ASP A 135 11.33 0.42 -18.13
C ASP A 135 10.87 0.19 -16.68
N GLY A 136 10.30 1.23 -16.04
CA GLY A 136 9.86 1.18 -14.65
C GLY A 136 8.70 0.22 -14.42
N LEU A 137 8.50 -0.16 -13.16
CA LEU A 137 7.42 -1.03 -12.73
C LEU A 137 6.51 -0.32 -11.74
N PHE A 138 5.20 -0.37 -11.97
CA PHE A 138 4.17 -0.04 -10.98
C PHE A 138 3.62 -1.32 -10.38
N VAL A 139 3.66 -1.43 -9.05
CA VAL A 139 3.10 -2.53 -8.27
C VAL A 139 1.90 -2.01 -7.49
N LEU A 140 0.71 -2.46 -7.88
CA LEU A 140 -0.56 -2.10 -7.27
C LEU A 140 -1.03 -3.29 -6.42
N GLY A 141 -0.81 -3.23 -5.11
CA GLY A 141 -1.05 -4.33 -4.18
C GLY A 141 -2.32 -4.21 -3.34
N ASP A 142 -2.78 -5.36 -2.86
CA ASP A 142 -3.88 -5.49 -1.89
C ASP A 142 -5.25 -5.04 -2.42
N ILE A 143 -5.51 -5.28 -3.69
CA ILE A 143 -6.79 -4.98 -4.32
C ILE A 143 -7.87 -5.93 -3.85
N VAL A 144 -8.97 -5.37 -3.34
CA VAL A 144 -10.09 -6.11 -2.75
C VAL A 144 -11.07 -6.53 -3.84
N PRO A 145 -11.31 -7.85 -4.05
CA PRO A 145 -12.32 -8.30 -5.00
C PRO A 145 -13.75 -8.07 -4.47
N PRO A 146 -14.77 -7.91 -5.35
CA PRO A 146 -16.15 -7.60 -4.96
C PRO A 146 -16.80 -8.62 -4.01
N ARG A 147 -16.47 -9.90 -4.17
CA ARG A 147 -17.02 -11.00 -3.36
C ARG A 147 -16.08 -11.39 -2.20
N PHE A 148 -15.35 -10.41 -1.67
CA PHE A 148 -14.44 -10.64 -0.55
C PHE A 148 -15.20 -10.92 0.74
N ALA A 149 -15.26 -12.17 1.16
CA ALA A 149 -15.97 -12.57 2.37
C ALA A 149 -15.19 -12.14 3.63
N SER A 150 -15.89 -11.56 4.60
CA SER A 150 -15.31 -11.20 5.91
C SER A 150 -14.66 -12.42 6.59
N LEU A 151 -15.21 -13.61 6.39
CA LEU A 151 -14.66 -14.87 6.91
C LEU A 151 -13.28 -15.18 6.32
N THR A 152 -13.08 -14.95 5.01
CA THR A 152 -11.78 -15.14 4.35
C THR A 152 -10.72 -14.22 4.95
N ALA A 153 -11.07 -12.95 5.19
CA ALA A 153 -10.18 -12.01 5.86
C ALA A 153 -9.85 -12.43 7.30
N ALA A 154 -10.85 -12.88 8.05
CA ALA A 154 -10.66 -13.36 9.42
C ALA A 154 -9.74 -14.58 9.46
N MET A 155 -9.97 -15.56 8.58
CA MET A 155 -9.11 -16.76 8.51
C MET A 155 -7.69 -16.43 8.09
N ALA A 156 -7.48 -15.49 7.15
CA ALA A 156 -6.15 -15.03 6.78
C ALA A 156 -5.42 -14.39 7.96
N LEU A 157 -6.11 -13.54 8.74
CA LEU A 157 -5.56 -12.92 9.94
C LEU A 157 -5.21 -13.97 11.02
N LEU A 158 -6.08 -14.95 11.27
CA LEU A 158 -5.83 -16.01 12.26
C LEU A 158 -4.63 -16.88 11.86
N ARG A 159 -4.53 -17.28 10.59
CA ARG A 159 -3.38 -18.03 10.07
C ARG A 159 -2.09 -17.24 10.19
N PHE A 160 -2.15 -15.94 9.82
CA PHE A 160 -1.01 -15.05 9.97
C PHE A 160 -0.60 -14.88 11.43
N GLY A 161 -1.59 -14.74 12.35
CA GLY A 161 -1.37 -14.70 13.79
C GLY A 161 -0.76 -15.96 14.36
N ALA A 162 -1.21 -17.14 13.92
CA ALA A 162 -0.65 -18.42 14.31
C ALA A 162 0.82 -18.56 13.88
N ALA A 163 1.12 -18.22 12.63
CA ALA A 163 2.47 -18.30 12.08
C ALA A 163 3.46 -17.29 12.71
N ASN A 164 2.95 -16.21 13.33
CA ASN A 164 3.77 -15.10 13.82
C ASN A 164 3.62 -14.83 15.33
N GLY A 165 2.98 -15.74 16.09
CA GLY A 165 2.93 -15.68 17.55
C GLY A 165 1.97 -14.62 18.14
N PHE A 166 0.90 -14.24 17.40
CA PHE A 166 -0.14 -13.34 17.91
C PHE A 166 -1.57 -13.88 17.67
N PHE A 167 -1.74 -15.20 17.57
CA PHE A 167 -3.04 -15.85 17.30
C PHE A 167 -4.15 -15.40 18.25
N TRP A 168 -3.89 -15.42 19.56
CA TRP A 168 -4.89 -15.03 20.56
C TRP A 168 -5.28 -13.56 20.44
N ALA A 169 -4.31 -12.68 20.18
CA ALA A 169 -4.60 -11.26 19.94
C ALA A 169 -5.45 -11.08 18.69
N ALA A 170 -5.19 -11.85 17.62
CA ALA A 170 -5.99 -11.83 16.39
C ALA A 170 -7.43 -12.31 16.67
N LEU A 171 -7.61 -13.40 17.41
CA LEU A 171 -8.92 -13.94 17.77
C LEU A 171 -9.74 -12.93 18.61
N PHE A 172 -9.15 -12.38 19.67
CA PHE A 172 -9.81 -11.35 20.49
C PHE A 172 -10.06 -10.06 19.73
N GLY A 173 -9.15 -9.66 18.83
CA GLY A 173 -9.33 -8.51 17.94
C GLY A 173 -10.54 -8.69 17.03
N LEU A 174 -10.72 -9.86 16.44
CA LEU A 174 -11.89 -10.17 15.59
C LEU A 174 -13.21 -10.11 16.37
N LEU A 175 -13.23 -10.57 17.63
CA LEU A 175 -14.42 -10.47 18.48
C LEU A 175 -14.79 -9.01 18.79
N LYS A 176 -13.79 -8.13 18.97
CA LYS A 176 -13.99 -6.69 19.23
C LYS A 176 -14.32 -5.86 17.97
N ILE A 177 -13.98 -6.35 16.80
CA ILE A 177 -14.15 -5.61 15.53
C ILE A 177 -15.62 -5.24 15.29
N GLY A 178 -16.58 -6.05 15.73
CA GLY A 178 -18.03 -5.82 15.55
C GLY A 178 -18.52 -4.46 16.05
N THR A 179 -17.83 -3.85 17.02
CA THR A 179 -18.17 -2.56 17.63
C THR A 179 -17.20 -1.43 17.28
N SER A 180 -16.21 -1.67 16.40
CA SER A 180 -15.12 -0.74 16.15
C SER A 180 -15.53 0.46 15.28
N ASP A 181 -14.89 1.61 15.53
CA ASP A 181 -15.03 2.82 14.70
C ASP A 181 -14.63 2.57 13.24
N TYR A 182 -13.68 1.66 13.01
CA TYR A 182 -13.27 1.24 11.67
C TYR A 182 -14.42 0.61 10.88
N LEU A 183 -15.18 -0.31 11.48
CA LEU A 183 -16.35 -0.89 10.82
C LEU A 183 -17.46 0.13 10.59
N ARG A 184 -17.67 1.07 11.52
CA ARG A 184 -18.64 2.15 11.34
C ARG A 184 -18.25 3.05 10.16
N LEU A 185 -16.98 3.43 10.06
CA LEU A 185 -16.47 4.21 8.93
C LEU A 185 -16.60 3.43 7.61
N ARG A 186 -16.17 2.16 7.61
CA ARG A 186 -16.27 1.28 6.45
C ARG A 186 -17.71 1.11 5.94
N LYS A 187 -18.70 1.02 6.86
CA LYS A 187 -20.12 0.96 6.51
C LYS A 187 -20.64 2.29 5.94
N ARG A 188 -20.13 3.43 6.42
CA ARG A 188 -20.56 4.76 6.01
C ARG A 188 -19.96 5.18 4.67
N VAL A 189 -18.66 5.02 4.50
CA VAL A 189 -17.91 5.50 3.34
C VAL A 189 -17.77 4.42 2.26
N GLY A 190 -17.81 3.15 2.66
CA GLY A 190 -17.58 2.01 1.79
C GLY A 190 -16.07 1.77 1.53
N LEU A 191 -15.81 0.72 0.79
CA LEU A 191 -14.50 0.44 0.18
C LEU A 191 -14.71 0.21 -1.30
N SER A 192 -13.78 0.69 -2.12
CA SER A 192 -13.75 0.36 -3.53
C SER A 192 -13.29 -1.08 -3.74
N HIS A 193 -14.03 -1.80 -4.55
CA HIS A 193 -13.77 -3.19 -4.90
C HIS A 193 -13.60 -3.29 -6.42
N TYR A 194 -12.66 -4.10 -6.86
CA TYR A 194 -12.37 -4.26 -8.29
C TYR A 194 -12.29 -5.73 -8.66
N GLN A 195 -12.94 -6.11 -9.74
CA GLN A 195 -12.68 -7.39 -10.41
C GLN A 195 -11.35 -7.29 -11.17
N GLU A 196 -10.69 -8.43 -11.35
CA GLU A 196 -9.42 -8.48 -12.09
C GLU A 196 -9.55 -7.86 -13.50
N PRO A 197 -10.54 -8.22 -14.34
CA PRO A 197 -10.70 -7.61 -15.67
C PRO A 197 -10.93 -6.10 -15.63
N GLN A 198 -11.64 -5.60 -14.61
CA GLN A 198 -11.89 -4.16 -14.44
C GLN A 198 -10.59 -3.42 -14.11
N MET A 199 -9.76 -3.97 -13.22
CA MET A 199 -8.49 -3.35 -12.86
C MET A 199 -7.52 -3.36 -14.04
N LEU A 200 -7.42 -4.48 -14.76
CA LEU A 200 -6.61 -4.57 -15.99
C LEU A 200 -7.07 -3.58 -17.05
N ALA A 201 -8.38 -3.40 -17.24
CA ALA A 201 -8.93 -2.42 -18.18
C ALA A 201 -8.55 -0.97 -17.77
N LYS A 202 -8.62 -0.62 -16.46
CA LYS A 202 -8.21 0.69 -15.95
C LYS A 202 -6.71 0.94 -16.16
N LEU A 203 -5.86 -0.03 -15.86
CA LEU A 203 -4.42 0.05 -16.08
C LEU A 203 -4.12 0.22 -17.58
N LYS A 204 -4.77 -0.56 -18.44
CA LYS A 204 -4.63 -0.42 -19.91
C LYS A 204 -5.06 0.97 -20.40
N ALA A 205 -6.20 1.48 -19.93
CA ALA A 205 -6.70 2.82 -20.28
C ALA A 205 -5.74 3.93 -19.83
N ALA A 206 -5.01 3.74 -18.72
CA ALA A 206 -3.98 4.64 -18.24
C ALA A 206 -2.61 4.47 -18.95
N GLY A 207 -2.52 3.60 -19.97
CA GLY A 207 -1.33 3.39 -20.79
C GLY A 207 -0.31 2.42 -20.20
N TYR A 208 -0.78 1.38 -19.52
CA TYR A 208 0.07 0.31 -19.01
C TYR A 208 -0.17 -1.02 -19.73
N LEU A 209 0.89 -1.78 -19.92
CA LEU A 209 0.84 -3.23 -20.06
C LEU A 209 0.84 -3.83 -18.67
N ALA A 210 -0.25 -4.51 -18.30
CA ALA A 210 -0.42 -4.99 -16.93
C ALA A 210 -0.86 -6.45 -16.89
N ALA A 211 -0.42 -7.15 -15.85
CA ALA A 211 -0.85 -8.50 -15.51
C ALA A 211 -1.12 -8.61 -14.01
N ARG A 212 -1.95 -9.57 -13.62
CA ARG A 212 -2.08 -9.96 -12.22
C ARG A 212 -0.82 -10.69 -11.79
N GLY A 213 -0.28 -10.33 -10.62
CA GLY A 213 0.79 -11.08 -9.95
C GLY A 213 0.30 -12.44 -9.43
N GLU A 214 1.16 -13.42 -9.40
CA GLU A 214 0.86 -14.77 -8.90
C GLU A 214 0.48 -14.76 -7.41
N VAL A 215 1.13 -13.89 -6.64
CA VAL A 215 0.90 -13.74 -5.19
C VAL A 215 0.51 -12.30 -4.87
N ASN A 216 -0.30 -12.12 -3.83
CA ASN A 216 -0.58 -10.79 -3.31
C ASN A 216 0.52 -10.35 -2.35
N ILE A 217 0.90 -9.07 -2.40
CA ILE A 217 1.74 -8.45 -1.36
C ILE A 217 0.96 -8.47 -0.04
N GLY A 218 1.64 -8.89 1.05
CA GLY A 218 1.02 -9.03 2.35
C GLY A 218 0.46 -10.43 2.61
N HIS A 219 -0.13 -10.60 3.78
CA HIS A 219 -0.53 -11.93 4.27
C HIS A 219 -1.83 -12.48 3.63
N ASN A 220 -2.69 -11.62 3.10
CA ASN A 220 -4.01 -12.02 2.62
C ASN A 220 -4.01 -12.36 1.13
N GLN A 221 -3.82 -13.63 0.80
CA GLN A 221 -3.73 -14.11 -0.60
C GLN A 221 -5.07 -14.17 -1.35
N ALA A 222 -6.19 -13.87 -0.70
CA ALA A 222 -7.48 -13.70 -1.39
C ALA A 222 -7.66 -12.29 -1.99
N ARG A 223 -6.70 -11.41 -1.81
CA ARG A 223 -6.60 -10.11 -2.49
C ARG A 223 -5.65 -10.21 -3.69
N MET A 224 -5.54 -9.17 -4.47
CA MET A 224 -4.80 -9.20 -5.74
C MET A 224 -3.72 -8.15 -5.78
N THR A 225 -2.59 -8.50 -6.39
CA THR A 225 -1.55 -7.56 -6.80
C THR A 225 -1.50 -7.51 -8.33
N PHE A 226 -1.31 -6.34 -8.89
CA PHE A 226 -1.11 -6.11 -10.32
C PHE A 226 0.27 -5.52 -10.56
N LEU A 227 0.93 -6.01 -11.60
CA LEU A 227 2.22 -5.54 -12.08
C LEU A 227 1.97 -4.81 -13.40
N ALA A 228 2.38 -3.55 -13.50
CA ALA A 228 2.08 -2.72 -14.64
C ALA A 228 3.33 -1.96 -15.13
N ARG A 229 3.62 -2.03 -16.42
CA ARG A 229 4.72 -1.30 -17.06
C ARG A 229 4.16 -0.28 -18.04
N PRO A 230 4.76 0.92 -18.15
CA PRO A 230 4.36 1.89 -19.15
C PRO A 230 4.42 1.28 -20.56
N VAL A 231 3.37 1.49 -21.38
CA VAL A 231 3.43 1.16 -22.81
C VAL A 231 4.09 2.35 -23.50
N GLY A 232 5.18 2.08 -24.21
CA GLY A 232 5.94 2.99 -25.06
C GLY A 232 5.80 4.51 -24.80
N ALA A 233 6.90 5.14 -24.46
CA ALA A 233 7.03 6.58 -24.67
C ALA A 233 7.62 6.80 -26.06
#